data_0fe860a013ab8c66ec2e799b2b8c03fb
#
_entry.id   0fe860a013ab8c66ec2e799b2b8c03fb
#
_cell.length_a   1.000
_cell.length_b   1.000
_cell.length_c   1.000
_cell.angle_alpha   90.00
_cell.angle_beta   90.00
_cell.angle_gamma   90.00
#
_symmetry.space_group_name_H-M   'P 1'
#
loop_
_entity.id
_entity.type
_entity.pdbx_description
1 polymer ?
#
loop_
_entity_poly.entity_id
_entity_poly.type
_entity_poly.pdbx_seq_one_letter_code
_entity_poly.pdbx_strand_id
1 'polypeptide(L)'
;YAAEAHSLNNGVYALFNNNSQFLRSKAVRQALSLSVDTSKLRQSLSLSTEELSGPTLNKFLGKSSNSSSYDVKKAKSLLDAEGWKSVNNVRQKGNDKLKLNVVVLKNSNYEKVARYLAQVWYDELNIESDIKVVDPNDATQNILQTVLQPRNFDVLVYELSLGGDPDVYAYWHSSQATNNGLNFSNYNNAIADDALESGRSKISAKQRADRYAKFTATWQADAPAIALYQPKFDYIHIRNVKALDANTEVVNPVDRYVDVQYWATEKKSVYKTP
;
A
#
# COMPACT_ATOMS: atom_id res chain seq x y z
N TYR A 1 19.01 10.69 25.70
CA TYR A 1 18.30 9.68 24.93
C TYR A 1 18.82 9.67 23.50
N ALA A 2 18.76 8.52 22.80
CA ALA A 2 18.88 8.40 21.37
C ALA A 2 17.49 8.07 20.80
N ALA A 3 17.22 8.50 19.57
CA ALA A 3 16.02 8.16 18.84
C ALA A 3 16.43 7.56 17.50
N GLU A 4 15.86 6.44 17.15
CA GLU A 4 16.08 5.70 15.91
C GLU A 4 14.73 5.34 15.29
N ALA A 5 14.63 5.43 13.96
CA ALA A 5 13.40 5.08 13.26
C ALA A 5 13.60 3.76 12.51
N HIS A 6 12.90 2.73 12.93
CA HIS A 6 12.97 1.38 12.35
C HIS A 6 11.78 1.13 11.44
N SER A 7 12.03 0.62 10.23
CA SER A 7 10.99 0.31 9.26
C SER A 7 10.20 -0.92 9.68
N LEU A 8 8.88 -0.82 9.65
CA LEU A 8 8.00 -1.96 9.84
C LEU A 8 7.85 -2.72 8.52
N ASN A 9 7.77 -4.04 8.57
CA ASN A 9 7.54 -4.87 7.38
C ASN A 9 6.05 -4.83 6.94
N ASN A 10 5.48 -3.65 6.92
CA ASN A 10 4.10 -3.36 6.53
C ASN A 10 4.09 -2.35 5.39
N GLY A 11 2.99 -2.29 4.66
CA GLY A 11 2.78 -1.29 3.62
C GLY A 11 1.38 -0.70 3.70
N VAL A 12 1.27 0.62 3.59
CA VAL A 12 -0.01 1.32 3.49
C VAL A 12 -0.34 1.58 2.03
N TYR A 13 -1.54 1.19 1.63
CA TYR A 13 -2.03 1.24 0.26
C TYR A 13 -3.38 1.96 0.16
N ALA A 14 -3.64 2.56 -0.99
CA ALA A 14 -4.98 2.83 -1.46
C ALA A 14 -5.38 1.69 -2.42
N LEU A 15 -6.11 0.71 -1.92
CA LEU A 15 -6.55 -0.48 -2.66
C LEU A 15 -7.76 -0.12 -3.52
N PHE A 16 -7.69 -0.38 -4.81
CA PHE A 16 -8.78 -0.14 -5.75
C PHE A 16 -9.65 -1.39 -5.89
N ASN A 17 -10.95 -1.28 -5.72
CA ASN A 17 -11.87 -2.37 -6.03
C ASN A 17 -12.02 -2.51 -7.54
N ASN A 18 -11.30 -3.46 -8.17
CA ASN A 18 -11.29 -3.67 -9.61
C ASN A 18 -12.64 -4.14 -10.17
N ASN A 19 -13.59 -4.52 -9.31
CA ASN A 19 -14.95 -4.89 -9.71
C ASN A 19 -15.94 -3.73 -9.60
N SER A 20 -15.55 -2.59 -9.02
CA SER A 20 -16.46 -1.45 -8.91
C SER A 20 -16.73 -0.81 -10.28
N GLN A 21 -17.83 -0.04 -10.36
CA GLN A 21 -18.33 0.53 -11.61
C GLN A 21 -17.25 1.28 -12.39
N PHE A 22 -16.48 2.12 -11.73
CA PHE A 22 -15.49 2.99 -12.37
C PHE A 22 -14.10 2.37 -12.40
N LEU A 23 -13.72 1.67 -11.34
CA LEU A 23 -12.36 1.16 -11.18
C LEU A 23 -12.10 -0.18 -11.88
N ARG A 24 -13.11 -0.76 -12.57
CA ARG A 24 -12.86 -1.83 -13.54
C ARG A 24 -12.02 -1.35 -14.73
N SER A 25 -12.09 -0.05 -15.06
CA SER A 25 -11.21 0.54 -16.09
C SER A 25 -9.78 0.68 -15.56
N LYS A 26 -8.85 0.02 -16.22
CA LYS A 26 -7.41 0.15 -15.96
C LYS A 26 -6.94 1.60 -16.13
N ALA A 27 -7.43 2.29 -17.16
CA ALA A 27 -7.04 3.66 -17.44
C ALA A 27 -7.47 4.62 -16.31
N VAL A 28 -8.65 4.41 -15.72
CA VAL A 28 -9.10 5.18 -14.55
C VAL A 28 -8.18 4.93 -13.36
N ARG A 29 -7.85 3.67 -13.04
CA ARG A 29 -6.93 3.34 -11.94
C ARG A 29 -5.54 3.94 -12.16
N GLN A 30 -5.00 3.83 -13.37
CA GLN A 30 -3.72 4.45 -13.73
C GLN A 30 -3.76 5.98 -13.59
N ALA A 31 -4.86 6.62 -14.01
CA ALA A 31 -5.01 8.07 -13.87
C ALA A 31 -5.04 8.50 -12.40
N LEU A 32 -5.79 7.79 -11.55
CA LEU A 32 -5.81 8.03 -10.11
C LEU A 32 -4.41 7.86 -9.49
N SER A 33 -3.68 6.83 -9.90
CA SER A 33 -2.32 6.58 -9.39
C SER A 33 -1.33 7.65 -9.83
N LEU A 34 -1.34 8.03 -11.12
CA LEU A 34 -0.43 9.03 -11.68
C LEU A 34 -0.65 10.45 -11.15
N SER A 35 -1.83 10.76 -10.64
CA SER A 35 -2.14 12.08 -10.08
C SER A 35 -1.66 12.27 -8.64
N VAL A 36 -1.21 11.19 -7.96
CA VAL A 36 -0.83 11.23 -6.54
C VAL A 36 0.68 11.35 -6.38
N ASP A 37 1.14 12.45 -5.79
CA ASP A 37 2.53 12.62 -5.33
C ASP A 37 2.68 11.99 -3.94
N THR A 38 3.13 10.73 -3.89
CA THR A 38 3.31 10.01 -2.62
C THR A 38 4.42 10.60 -1.76
N SER A 39 5.39 11.34 -2.32
CA SER A 39 6.43 12.03 -1.56
C SER A 39 5.83 13.20 -0.77
N LYS A 40 5.00 14.03 -1.40
CA LYS A 40 4.27 15.11 -0.70
C LYS A 40 3.32 14.55 0.35
N LEU A 41 2.62 13.44 0.05
CA LEU A 41 1.80 12.76 1.03
C LEU A 41 2.62 12.40 2.27
N ARG A 42 3.74 11.69 2.11
CA ARG A 42 4.60 11.28 3.24
C ARG A 42 5.07 12.46 4.07
N GLN A 43 5.46 13.57 3.43
CA GLN A 43 5.87 14.80 4.13
C GLN A 43 4.75 15.44 4.96
N SER A 44 3.49 15.23 4.57
CA SER A 44 2.32 15.77 5.29
C SER A 44 1.93 14.96 6.53
N LEU A 45 2.43 13.72 6.65
CA LEU A 45 2.11 12.84 7.77
C LEU A 45 2.93 13.20 9.01
N SER A 46 2.37 12.94 10.19
CA SER A 46 3.01 13.20 11.49
C SER A 46 3.74 11.96 12.03
N LEU A 47 4.22 11.09 11.13
CA LEU A 47 4.95 9.86 11.47
C LEU A 47 6.12 9.66 10.53
N SER A 48 7.13 8.93 10.99
CA SER A 48 8.25 8.52 10.16
C SER A 48 7.82 7.48 9.14
N THR A 49 8.19 7.69 7.87
CA THR A 49 7.80 6.79 6.76
C THR A 49 8.95 6.57 5.80
N GLU A 50 8.89 5.46 5.07
CA GLU A 50 9.71 5.22 3.87
C GLU A 50 8.86 5.16 2.61
N GLU A 51 9.53 5.31 1.48
CA GLU A 51 8.91 5.08 0.18
C GLU A 51 8.51 3.60 0.03
N LEU A 52 7.34 3.39 -0.55
CA LEU A 52 6.86 2.10 -0.98
C LEU A 52 6.48 2.20 -2.46
N SER A 53 7.15 1.42 -3.31
CA SER A 53 7.05 1.59 -4.78
C SER A 53 6.29 0.46 -5.47
N GLY A 54 5.80 -0.52 -4.73
CA GLY A 54 5.16 -1.69 -5.32
C GLY A 54 4.38 -2.57 -4.34
N PRO A 55 4.01 -3.77 -4.77
CA PRO A 55 3.19 -4.69 -3.98
C PRO A 55 3.93 -5.37 -2.83
N THR A 56 5.25 -5.23 -2.77
CA THR A 56 6.14 -5.78 -1.74
C THR A 56 7.03 -4.67 -1.18
N LEU A 57 7.77 -4.96 -0.10
CA LEU A 57 8.78 -4.03 0.41
C LEU A 57 9.85 -3.76 -0.65
N ASN A 58 10.35 -2.52 -0.70
CA ASN A 58 11.34 -2.10 -1.71
C ASN A 58 12.60 -2.94 -1.74
N LYS A 59 13.02 -3.52 -0.60
CA LYS A 59 14.18 -4.44 -0.53
C LYS A 59 14.04 -5.67 -1.44
N PHE A 60 12.82 -6.03 -1.86
CA PHE A 60 12.52 -7.15 -2.74
C PHE A 60 12.27 -6.76 -4.20
N LEU A 61 12.11 -5.46 -4.51
CA LEU A 61 11.71 -5.00 -5.85
C LEU A 61 12.84 -5.04 -6.87
N GLY A 62 14.09 -5.17 -6.44
CA GLY A 62 15.26 -5.07 -7.33
C GLY A 62 15.48 -3.66 -7.89
N LYS A 63 16.51 -3.49 -8.72
CA LYS A 63 16.91 -2.17 -9.25
C LYS A 63 15.98 -1.59 -10.33
N SER A 64 14.98 -2.34 -10.78
CA SER A 64 14.12 -1.98 -11.93
C SER A 64 12.73 -1.49 -11.53
N SER A 65 12.48 -1.21 -10.25
CA SER A 65 11.21 -0.65 -9.84
C SER A 65 11.14 0.82 -10.24
N ASN A 66 10.50 1.11 -11.35
CA ASN A 66 10.06 2.46 -11.61
C ASN A 66 8.99 2.79 -10.56
N SER A 67 9.31 3.69 -9.64
CA SER A 67 8.29 4.34 -8.81
C SER A 67 7.21 4.88 -9.75
N SER A 68 5.95 4.74 -9.38
CA SER A 68 4.83 5.36 -10.12
C SER A 68 5.17 6.84 -10.31
N SER A 69 5.52 7.21 -11.53
CA SER A 69 5.91 8.58 -11.81
C SER A 69 4.68 9.47 -11.73
N TYR A 70 4.65 10.40 -10.77
CA TYR A 70 3.66 11.46 -10.72
C TYR A 70 3.60 12.21 -12.05
N ASP A 71 2.47 12.12 -12.75
CA ASP A 71 2.24 12.75 -14.05
C ASP A 71 0.74 13.05 -14.26
N VAL A 72 0.34 14.23 -13.81
CA VAL A 72 -1.05 14.71 -13.91
C VAL A 72 -1.49 14.88 -15.36
N LYS A 73 -0.57 15.28 -16.26
CA LYS A 73 -0.92 15.46 -17.68
C LYS A 73 -1.30 14.13 -18.31
N LYS A 74 -0.51 13.09 -18.04
CA LYS A 74 -0.81 11.73 -18.49
C LYS A 74 -2.08 11.19 -17.85
N ALA A 75 -2.31 11.46 -16.56
CA ALA A 75 -3.53 11.08 -15.87
C ALA A 75 -4.79 11.67 -16.55
N LYS A 76 -4.78 12.97 -16.85
CA LYS A 76 -5.87 13.65 -17.58
C LYS A 76 -6.08 13.04 -18.96
N SER A 77 -4.99 12.80 -19.70
CA SER A 77 -5.07 12.21 -21.05
C SER A 77 -5.67 10.80 -21.05
N LEU A 78 -5.35 9.97 -20.05
CA LEU A 78 -5.94 8.63 -19.90
C LEU A 78 -7.46 8.70 -19.69
N LEU A 79 -7.92 9.59 -18.81
CA LEU A 79 -9.36 9.78 -18.58
C LEU A 79 -10.06 10.31 -19.82
N ASP A 80 -9.45 11.28 -20.52
CA ASP A 80 -10.01 11.86 -21.73
C ASP A 80 -10.12 10.84 -22.87
N ALA A 81 -9.14 9.93 -23.01
CA ALA A 81 -9.15 8.83 -23.98
C ALA A 81 -10.27 7.81 -23.69
N GLU A 82 -10.56 7.55 -22.42
CA GLU A 82 -11.69 6.71 -21.98
C GLU A 82 -13.06 7.37 -22.15
N GLY A 83 -13.09 8.63 -22.61
CA GLY A 83 -14.32 9.40 -22.79
C GLY A 83 -14.80 10.13 -21.54
N TRP A 84 -14.05 10.11 -20.45
CA TRP A 84 -14.32 10.91 -19.27
C TRP A 84 -13.89 12.36 -19.53
N LYS A 85 -14.83 13.32 -19.51
CA LYS A 85 -14.55 14.74 -19.75
C LYS A 85 -14.77 15.55 -18.48
N SER A 86 -14.00 16.62 -18.32
CA SER A 86 -14.24 17.60 -17.26
C SER A 86 -15.26 18.63 -17.75
N VAL A 87 -16.41 18.68 -17.10
CA VAL A 87 -17.50 19.63 -17.43
C VAL A 87 -17.93 20.28 -16.12
N ASN A 88 -17.84 21.61 -16.03
CA ASN A 88 -18.17 22.36 -14.81
C ASN A 88 -17.51 21.81 -13.54
N ASN A 89 -16.22 21.49 -13.61
CA ASN A 89 -15.42 20.88 -12.54
C ASN A 89 -15.92 19.50 -12.06
N VAL A 90 -16.64 18.77 -12.89
CA VAL A 90 -17.05 17.39 -12.64
C VAL A 90 -16.53 16.50 -13.75
N ARG A 91 -15.89 15.39 -13.39
CA ARG A 91 -15.45 14.37 -14.35
C ARG A 91 -16.64 13.48 -14.71
N GLN A 92 -17.07 13.51 -15.97
CA GLN A 92 -18.26 12.78 -16.40
C GLN A 92 -18.09 12.11 -17.77
N LYS A 93 -18.88 11.06 -18.01
CA LYS A 93 -19.00 10.35 -19.30
C LYS A 93 -20.48 10.10 -19.59
N GLY A 94 -21.03 10.81 -20.57
CA GLY A 94 -22.49 10.85 -20.75
C GLY A 94 -23.16 11.42 -19.49
N ASN A 95 -24.09 10.66 -18.92
CA ASN A 95 -24.78 11.04 -17.68
C ASN A 95 -24.07 10.55 -16.39
N ASP A 96 -23.05 9.70 -16.52
CA ASP A 96 -22.32 9.16 -15.37
C ASP A 96 -21.32 10.19 -14.86
N LYS A 97 -21.39 10.51 -13.57
CA LYS A 97 -20.38 11.29 -12.86
C LYS A 97 -19.41 10.35 -12.17
N LEU A 98 -18.11 10.55 -12.39
CA LEU A 98 -17.09 9.76 -11.72
C LEU A 98 -16.94 10.28 -10.29
N LYS A 99 -17.51 9.54 -9.35
CA LYS A 99 -17.43 9.80 -7.91
C LYS A 99 -17.02 8.54 -7.18
N LEU A 100 -16.12 8.67 -6.21
CA LEU A 100 -15.52 7.53 -5.51
C LEU A 100 -16.00 7.45 -4.07
N ASN A 101 -16.27 6.22 -3.61
CA ASN A 101 -16.46 5.89 -2.20
C ASN A 101 -15.14 5.43 -1.60
N VAL A 102 -14.50 6.28 -0.78
CA VAL A 102 -13.22 6.02 -0.13
C VAL A 102 -13.49 5.57 1.30
N VAL A 103 -13.12 4.35 1.65
CA VAL A 103 -13.27 3.82 3.00
C VAL A 103 -11.92 3.80 3.70
N VAL A 104 -11.93 4.18 4.97
CA VAL A 104 -10.73 4.24 5.81
C VAL A 104 -11.07 3.83 7.25
N LEU A 105 -10.13 3.14 7.91
CA LEU A 105 -10.23 2.90 9.34
C LEU A 105 -10.00 4.19 10.12
N LYS A 106 -10.70 4.35 11.23
CA LYS A 106 -10.53 5.46 12.16
C LYS A 106 -9.12 5.44 12.73
N ASN A 107 -8.28 6.29 12.16
CA ASN A 107 -6.90 6.53 12.55
C ASN A 107 -6.49 7.88 11.96
N SER A 108 -5.91 8.76 12.76
CA SER A 108 -5.59 10.13 12.36
C SER A 108 -4.71 10.21 11.10
N ASN A 109 -3.78 9.28 10.91
CA ASN A 109 -2.92 9.25 9.73
C ASN A 109 -3.65 8.69 8.51
N TYR A 110 -4.44 7.61 8.66
CA TYR A 110 -5.21 7.06 7.54
C TYR A 110 -6.30 8.03 7.06
N GLU A 111 -6.93 8.76 7.98
CA GLU A 111 -7.88 9.81 7.62
C GLU A 111 -7.21 10.99 6.90
N LYS A 112 -5.98 11.37 7.29
CA LYS A 112 -5.18 12.35 6.53
C LYS A 112 -4.87 11.85 5.12
N VAL A 113 -4.50 10.58 4.97
CA VAL A 113 -4.28 9.94 3.66
C VAL A 113 -5.54 10.03 2.81
N ALA A 114 -6.68 9.60 3.33
CA ALA A 114 -7.95 9.63 2.58
C ALA A 114 -8.32 11.05 2.13
N ARG A 115 -8.17 12.04 3.03
CA ARG A 115 -8.40 13.46 2.69
C ARG A 115 -7.42 13.97 1.64
N TYR A 116 -6.14 13.63 1.73
CA TYR A 116 -5.14 14.00 0.73
C TYR A 116 -5.48 13.43 -0.65
N LEU A 117 -5.82 12.15 -0.73
CA LEU A 117 -6.20 11.50 -1.98
C LEU A 117 -7.46 12.15 -2.58
N ALA A 118 -8.51 12.33 -1.80
CA ALA A 118 -9.76 12.97 -2.24
C ALA A 118 -9.51 14.39 -2.76
N GLN A 119 -8.69 15.19 -2.06
CA GLN A 119 -8.34 16.54 -2.48
C GLN A 119 -7.55 16.55 -3.79
N VAL A 120 -6.53 15.70 -3.93
CA VAL A 120 -5.73 15.60 -5.17
C VAL A 120 -6.61 15.16 -6.35
N TRP A 121 -7.47 14.17 -6.16
CA TRP A 121 -8.36 13.71 -7.23
C TRP A 121 -9.38 14.77 -7.63
N TYR A 122 -9.86 15.57 -6.69
CA TYR A 122 -10.73 16.70 -6.99
C TYR A 122 -9.98 17.81 -7.73
N ASP A 123 -8.86 18.28 -7.19
CA ASP A 123 -8.13 19.44 -7.73
C ASP A 123 -7.52 19.14 -9.10
N GLU A 124 -6.96 17.94 -9.26
CA GLU A 124 -6.24 17.60 -10.49
C GLU A 124 -7.13 16.94 -11.54
N LEU A 125 -8.11 16.15 -11.13
CA LEU A 125 -8.89 15.32 -12.07
C LEU A 125 -10.37 15.68 -12.12
N ASN A 126 -10.86 16.57 -11.26
CA ASN A 126 -12.27 16.87 -11.04
C ASN A 126 -13.12 15.64 -10.66
N ILE A 127 -12.55 14.77 -9.84
CA ILE A 127 -13.18 13.56 -9.33
C ILE A 127 -13.54 13.77 -7.85
N GLU A 128 -14.83 13.76 -7.56
CA GLU A 128 -15.35 13.84 -6.19
C GLU A 128 -15.16 12.52 -5.44
N SER A 129 -15.00 12.60 -4.12
CA SER A 129 -14.89 11.42 -3.27
C SER A 129 -15.65 11.61 -1.97
N ASP A 130 -16.47 10.62 -1.61
CA ASP A 130 -17.07 10.51 -0.28
C ASP A 130 -16.15 9.67 0.61
N ILE A 131 -15.75 10.23 1.76
CA ILE A 131 -14.88 9.53 2.71
C ILE A 131 -15.75 8.95 3.83
N LYS A 132 -15.72 7.62 3.96
CA LYS A 132 -16.36 6.89 5.06
C LYS A 132 -15.28 6.42 6.04
N VAL A 133 -15.32 6.96 7.26
CA VAL A 133 -14.47 6.51 8.37
C VAL A 133 -15.19 5.41 9.14
N VAL A 134 -14.53 4.28 9.33
CA VAL A 134 -15.05 3.13 10.09
C VAL A 134 -14.25 2.96 11.37
N ASP A 135 -14.92 2.98 12.52
CA ASP A 135 -14.27 2.75 13.81
C ASP A 135 -14.17 1.23 14.07
N PRO A 136 -12.95 0.65 14.11
CA PRO A 136 -12.79 -0.78 14.37
C PRO A 136 -13.18 -1.20 15.79
N ASN A 137 -13.29 -0.24 16.73
CA ASN A 137 -13.70 -0.49 18.11
C ASN A 137 -15.23 -0.38 18.32
N ASP A 138 -15.96 0.08 17.30
CA ASP A 138 -17.41 0.16 17.34
C ASP A 138 -18.00 -1.16 16.84
N ALA A 139 -18.51 -1.96 17.77
CA ALA A 139 -19.12 -3.27 17.46
C ALA A 139 -20.30 -3.18 16.47
N THR A 140 -20.95 -2.01 16.36
CA THR A 140 -22.04 -1.78 15.42
C THR A 140 -21.55 -1.58 13.97
N GLN A 141 -20.29 -1.23 13.80
CA GLN A 141 -19.68 -0.97 12.50
C GLN A 141 -18.87 -2.14 11.94
N ASN A 142 -19.05 -3.35 12.39
CA ASN A 142 -18.26 -4.54 12.02
C ASN A 142 -17.65 -4.46 10.62
N ILE A 143 -16.40 -3.94 10.55
CA ILE A 143 -15.71 -3.66 9.28
C ILE A 143 -15.58 -4.90 8.40
N LEU A 144 -15.35 -6.06 9.03
CA LEU A 144 -15.20 -7.31 8.28
C LEU A 144 -16.47 -7.62 7.46
N GLN A 145 -17.63 -7.55 8.10
CA GLN A 145 -18.91 -7.90 7.50
C GLN A 145 -19.50 -6.78 6.62
N THR A 146 -19.24 -5.52 6.96
CA THR A 146 -19.89 -4.40 6.28
C THR A 146 -19.06 -3.79 5.16
N VAL A 147 -17.73 -3.99 5.17
CA VAL A 147 -16.80 -3.39 4.22
C VAL A 147 -15.94 -4.45 3.54
N LEU A 148 -15.15 -5.22 4.30
CA LEU A 148 -14.09 -6.05 3.72
C LEU A 148 -14.65 -7.26 2.97
N GLN A 149 -15.57 -8.03 3.56
CA GLN A 149 -16.17 -9.20 2.89
C GLN A 149 -16.98 -8.82 1.65
N PRO A 150 -17.91 -7.84 1.70
CA PRO A 150 -18.68 -7.44 0.52
C PRO A 150 -17.91 -6.54 -0.44
N ARG A 151 -16.68 -6.11 -0.09
CA ARG A 151 -15.90 -5.10 -0.88
C ARG A 151 -16.70 -3.82 -1.11
N ASN A 152 -17.38 -3.31 -0.07
CA ASN A 152 -18.27 -2.17 -0.14
C ASN A 152 -17.47 -0.84 -0.12
N PHE A 153 -16.69 -0.62 -1.16
CA PHE A 153 -15.87 0.59 -1.41
C PHE A 153 -15.42 0.63 -2.88
N ASP A 154 -15.05 1.79 -3.36
CA ASP A 154 -14.25 1.94 -4.57
C ASP A 154 -12.76 1.94 -4.19
N VAL A 155 -12.39 2.68 -3.16
CA VAL A 155 -11.02 2.76 -2.65
C VAL A 155 -11.00 2.44 -1.15
N LEU A 156 -10.11 1.56 -0.74
CA LEU A 156 -9.86 1.23 0.67
C LEU A 156 -8.43 1.65 1.04
N VAL A 157 -8.30 2.59 2.00
CA VAL A 157 -6.99 2.88 2.60
C VAL A 157 -6.73 1.86 3.69
N TYR A 158 -5.73 1.01 3.49
CA TYR A 158 -5.46 -0.12 4.37
C TYR A 158 -3.97 -0.43 4.49
N GLU A 159 -3.58 -0.95 5.64
CA GLU A 159 -2.22 -1.42 5.90
C GLU A 159 -2.17 -2.95 5.74
N LEU A 160 -1.22 -3.41 4.91
CA LEU A 160 -0.95 -4.83 4.71
C LEU A 160 0.34 -5.23 5.43
N SER A 161 0.32 -6.34 6.14
CA SER A 161 1.53 -6.94 6.70
C SER A 161 2.27 -7.72 5.62
N LEU A 162 3.40 -7.18 5.16
CA LEU A 162 4.15 -7.74 4.03
C LEU A 162 5.21 -8.78 4.47
N GLY A 163 5.54 -8.80 5.77
CA GLY A 163 6.52 -9.75 6.32
C GLY A 163 7.94 -9.57 5.80
N GLY A 164 8.80 -10.53 6.11
CA GLY A 164 10.21 -10.56 5.70
C GLY A 164 10.48 -11.31 4.39
N ASP A 165 9.43 -11.67 3.63
CA ASP A 165 9.50 -12.44 2.38
C ASP A 165 8.65 -11.75 1.30
N PRO A 166 9.05 -11.79 0.00
CA PRO A 166 8.28 -11.16 -1.07
C PRO A 166 6.96 -11.89 -1.43
N ASP A 167 6.60 -12.96 -0.73
CA ASP A 167 5.37 -13.70 -0.96
C ASP A 167 4.13 -12.91 -0.50
N VAL A 168 3.50 -12.28 -1.47
CA VAL A 168 2.27 -11.50 -1.29
C VAL A 168 1.06 -12.15 -1.98
N TYR A 169 1.12 -13.45 -2.20
CA TYR A 169 0.05 -14.25 -2.82
C TYR A 169 -1.32 -13.99 -2.17
N ALA A 170 -1.37 -13.96 -0.84
CA ALA A 170 -2.60 -13.77 -0.09
C ALA A 170 -3.32 -12.45 -0.43
N TYR A 171 -2.58 -11.42 -0.83
CA TYR A 171 -3.13 -10.09 -1.09
C TYR A 171 -3.44 -9.82 -2.57
N TRP A 172 -2.78 -10.54 -3.50
CA TRP A 172 -2.85 -10.17 -4.91
C TRP A 172 -3.23 -11.29 -5.87
N HIS A 173 -3.20 -12.57 -5.45
CA HIS A 173 -3.63 -13.66 -6.30
C HIS A 173 -5.14 -13.68 -6.46
N SER A 174 -5.66 -13.96 -7.68
CA SER A 174 -7.11 -13.92 -7.97
C SER A 174 -7.92 -14.92 -7.14
N SER A 175 -7.37 -16.09 -6.79
CA SER A 175 -8.05 -17.05 -5.92
C SER A 175 -8.34 -16.51 -4.51
N GLN A 176 -7.68 -15.44 -4.11
CA GLN A 176 -7.88 -14.76 -2.82
C GLN A 176 -8.90 -13.61 -2.91
N ALA A 177 -9.47 -13.35 -4.10
CA ALA A 177 -10.53 -12.37 -4.33
C ALA A 177 -11.92 -12.94 -3.96
N THR A 178 -12.00 -13.59 -2.81
CA THR A 178 -13.24 -14.15 -2.24
C THR A 178 -13.65 -13.37 -1.00
N ASN A 179 -14.88 -13.60 -0.51
CA ASN A 179 -15.37 -12.91 0.70
C ASN A 179 -14.46 -13.13 1.92
N ASN A 180 -13.82 -14.28 2.03
CA ASN A 180 -12.93 -14.65 3.13
C ASN A 180 -11.45 -14.48 2.79
N GLY A 181 -11.12 -14.12 1.55
CA GLY A 181 -9.75 -13.90 1.10
C GLY A 181 -9.29 -12.47 1.33
N LEU A 182 -7.96 -12.27 1.27
CA LEU A 182 -7.31 -10.99 1.57
C LEU A 182 -7.02 -10.14 0.33
N ASN A 183 -7.33 -10.61 -0.87
CA ASN A 183 -7.26 -9.77 -2.07
C ASN A 183 -8.43 -8.80 -2.08
N PHE A 184 -8.30 -7.73 -1.29
CA PHE A 184 -9.34 -6.71 -1.16
C PHE A 184 -9.52 -5.87 -2.43
N SER A 185 -8.54 -5.87 -3.32
CA SER A 185 -8.62 -5.18 -4.61
C SER A 185 -9.47 -5.92 -5.64
N ASN A 186 -9.89 -7.17 -5.41
CA ASN A 186 -10.44 -8.04 -6.46
C ASN A 186 -9.54 -8.07 -7.71
N TYR A 187 -8.22 -7.95 -7.52
CA TYR A 187 -7.27 -8.00 -8.61
C TYR A 187 -7.26 -9.37 -9.25
N ASN A 188 -7.32 -9.40 -10.58
CA ASN A 188 -7.35 -10.64 -11.36
C ASN A 188 -6.54 -10.43 -12.64
N ASN A 189 -5.40 -11.09 -12.73
CA ASN A 189 -4.55 -11.10 -13.92
C ASN A 189 -3.76 -12.42 -13.97
N ALA A 190 -3.99 -13.22 -15.01
CA ALA A 190 -3.37 -14.54 -15.14
C ALA A 190 -1.84 -14.51 -15.17
N ILE A 191 -1.21 -13.42 -15.66
CA ILE A 191 0.26 -13.27 -15.67
C ILE A 191 0.77 -13.02 -14.24
N ALA A 192 0.04 -12.24 -13.46
CA ALA A 192 0.36 -11.99 -12.06
C ALA A 192 0.18 -13.25 -11.22
N ASP A 193 -0.92 -14.00 -11.46
CA ASP A 193 -1.21 -15.24 -10.77
C ASP A 193 -0.13 -16.30 -11.02
N ASP A 194 0.22 -16.56 -12.30
CA ASP A 194 1.33 -17.46 -12.67
C ASP A 194 2.65 -17.07 -11.99
N ALA A 195 2.95 -15.78 -11.95
CA ALA A 195 4.18 -15.28 -11.34
C ALA A 195 4.19 -15.50 -9.82
N LEU A 196 3.08 -15.26 -9.13
CA LEU A 196 2.92 -15.50 -7.70
C LEU A 196 2.98 -17.00 -7.36
N GLU A 197 2.28 -17.85 -8.12
CA GLU A 197 2.30 -19.30 -7.91
C GLU A 197 3.70 -19.88 -8.15
N SER A 198 4.32 -19.55 -9.29
CA SER A 198 5.64 -20.06 -9.61
C SER A 198 6.74 -19.51 -8.70
N GLY A 199 6.58 -18.28 -8.15
CA GLY A 199 7.47 -17.71 -7.15
C GLY A 199 7.48 -18.44 -5.80
N ARG A 200 6.43 -19.21 -5.49
CA ARG A 200 6.31 -20.08 -4.29
C ARG A 200 6.83 -21.49 -4.52
N SER A 201 7.09 -21.87 -5.76
CA SER A 201 7.58 -23.19 -6.11
C SER A 201 9.03 -23.37 -5.65
N LYS A 202 9.49 -24.64 -5.59
CA LYS A 202 10.87 -24.99 -5.24
C LYS A 202 11.80 -24.67 -6.42
N ILE A 203 12.27 -23.42 -6.52
CA ILE A 203 13.13 -22.88 -7.57
C ILE A 203 14.37 -22.21 -6.97
N SER A 204 15.35 -21.86 -7.80
CA SER A 204 16.53 -21.11 -7.33
C SER A 204 16.15 -19.68 -6.89
N ALA A 205 16.95 -19.07 -6.02
CA ALA A 205 16.75 -17.70 -5.57
C ALA A 205 16.66 -16.70 -6.74
N LYS A 206 17.47 -16.88 -7.79
CA LYS A 206 17.43 -16.05 -8.99
C LYS A 206 16.08 -16.20 -9.73
N GLN A 207 15.64 -17.44 -9.97
CA GLN A 207 14.35 -17.68 -10.64
C GLN A 207 13.20 -17.09 -9.82
N ARG A 208 13.25 -17.21 -8.50
CA ARG A 208 12.28 -16.63 -7.58
C ARG A 208 12.23 -15.10 -7.71
N ALA A 209 13.38 -14.45 -7.69
CA ALA A 209 13.48 -13.01 -7.89
C ALA A 209 12.92 -12.57 -9.26
N ASP A 210 13.21 -13.31 -10.34
CA ASP A 210 12.68 -13.04 -11.68
C ASP A 210 11.13 -13.15 -11.71
N ARG A 211 10.54 -14.10 -10.98
CA ARG A 211 9.08 -14.27 -10.87
C ARG A 211 8.44 -13.08 -10.14
N TYR A 212 8.98 -12.67 -9.00
CA TYR A 212 8.46 -11.50 -8.29
C TYR A 212 8.70 -10.19 -9.03
N ALA A 213 9.77 -10.06 -9.81
CA ALA A 213 9.97 -8.91 -10.70
C ALA A 213 8.90 -8.87 -11.80
N LYS A 214 8.56 -10.01 -12.42
CA LYS A 214 7.47 -10.11 -13.40
C LYS A 214 6.12 -9.75 -12.79
N PHE A 215 5.83 -10.26 -11.60
CA PHE A 215 4.62 -9.90 -10.86
C PHE A 215 4.56 -8.39 -10.59
N THR A 216 5.63 -7.81 -10.06
CA THR A 216 5.70 -6.38 -9.75
C THR A 216 5.45 -5.52 -10.98
N ALA A 217 6.09 -5.83 -12.12
CA ALA A 217 5.90 -5.10 -13.37
C ALA A 217 4.45 -5.17 -13.86
N THR A 218 3.82 -6.35 -13.76
CA THR A 218 2.41 -6.55 -14.14
C THR A 218 1.48 -5.76 -13.21
N TRP A 219 1.72 -5.81 -11.90
CA TRP A 219 0.96 -5.09 -10.89
C TRP A 219 1.05 -3.56 -11.10
N GLN A 220 2.27 -3.03 -11.33
CA GLN A 220 2.46 -1.60 -11.62
C GLN A 220 1.75 -1.18 -12.90
N ALA A 221 1.82 -2.00 -13.96
CA ALA A 221 1.12 -1.74 -15.21
C ALA A 221 -0.41 -1.73 -15.05
N ASP A 222 -0.97 -2.57 -14.21
CA ASP A 222 -2.42 -2.69 -14.00
C ASP A 222 -2.98 -1.73 -12.94
N ALA A 223 -2.11 -1.20 -12.09
CA ALA A 223 -2.45 -0.28 -11.02
C ALA A 223 -3.66 -0.74 -10.16
N PRO A 224 -3.63 -1.94 -9.55
CA PRO A 224 -4.73 -2.38 -8.69
C PRO A 224 -4.77 -1.64 -7.34
N ALA A 225 -3.72 -0.90 -7.03
CA ALA A 225 -3.60 -0.06 -5.84
C ALA A 225 -2.53 1.02 -6.04
N ILE A 226 -2.52 2.02 -5.17
CA ILE A 226 -1.38 2.93 -4.99
C ILE A 226 -0.60 2.47 -3.76
N ALA A 227 0.68 2.15 -3.91
CA ALA A 227 1.59 1.99 -2.80
C ALA A 227 1.92 3.37 -2.23
N LEU A 228 1.55 3.66 -0.99
CA LEU A 228 1.63 5.00 -0.42
C LEU A 228 2.90 5.21 0.40
N TYR A 229 3.12 4.34 1.37
CA TYR A 229 4.32 4.36 2.20
C TYR A 229 4.51 3.09 3.02
N GLN A 230 5.74 2.87 3.46
CA GLN A 230 6.11 1.91 4.50
C GLN A 230 6.21 2.67 5.83
N PRO A 231 5.45 2.28 6.88
CA PRO A 231 5.53 2.94 8.17
C PRO A 231 6.83 2.59 8.90
N LYS A 232 7.27 3.52 9.75
CA LYS A 232 8.34 3.32 10.72
C LYS A 232 7.79 3.49 12.14
N PHE A 233 8.45 2.90 13.11
CA PHE A 233 8.25 3.28 14.50
C PHE A 233 9.51 3.97 15.04
N ASP A 234 9.30 4.99 15.85
CA ASP A 234 10.39 5.71 16.52
C ASP A 234 10.72 5.01 17.82
N TYR A 235 11.95 4.52 17.91
CA TYR A 235 12.49 3.83 19.07
C TYR A 235 13.39 4.78 19.87
N ILE A 236 12.97 5.10 21.08
CA ILE A 236 13.70 5.98 21.98
C ILE A 236 14.33 5.14 23.09
N HIS A 237 15.65 5.23 23.25
CA HIS A 237 16.39 4.49 24.27
C HIS A 237 17.49 5.34 24.94
N ILE A 238 18.06 4.86 26.01
CA ILE A 238 19.22 5.49 26.68
C ILE A 238 20.44 5.31 25.77
N ARG A 239 21.20 6.37 25.54
CA ARG A 239 22.33 6.40 24.57
C ARG A 239 23.40 5.32 24.75
N ASN A 240 23.64 4.92 25.98
CA ASN A 240 24.67 3.91 26.32
C ASN A 240 24.12 2.48 26.29
N VAL A 241 22.86 2.28 25.92
CA VAL A 241 22.29 0.95 25.70
C VAL A 241 22.43 0.62 24.22
N LYS A 242 23.12 -0.46 23.89
CA LYS A 242 23.03 -1.11 22.58
C LYS A 242 21.79 -1.98 22.58
N ALA A 243 20.76 -1.49 21.93
CA ALA A 243 19.51 -2.20 21.76
C ALA A 243 19.36 -2.66 20.29
N LEU A 244 18.17 -2.73 19.78
CA LEU A 244 17.78 -3.21 18.47
C LEU A 244 18.82 -2.98 17.35
N ASP A 245 19.25 -4.05 16.67
CA ASP A 245 20.13 -3.95 15.51
C ASP A 245 19.38 -3.31 14.33
N ALA A 246 20.05 -2.41 13.60
CA ALA A 246 19.47 -1.71 12.45
C ALA A 246 18.98 -2.65 11.33
N ASN A 247 19.50 -3.88 11.26
CA ASN A 247 19.11 -4.89 10.28
C ASN A 247 18.02 -5.84 10.80
N THR A 248 17.56 -5.68 12.05
CA THR A 248 16.51 -6.54 12.61
C THR A 248 15.20 -6.30 11.86
N GLU A 249 14.60 -7.38 11.40
CA GLU A 249 13.28 -7.30 10.77
C GLU A 249 12.21 -7.06 11.82
N VAL A 250 11.40 -6.02 11.61
CA VAL A 250 10.39 -5.58 12.55
C VAL A 250 9.03 -5.56 11.84
N VAL A 251 8.09 -6.34 12.32
CA VAL A 251 6.70 -6.35 11.82
C VAL A 251 5.82 -5.44 12.66
N ASN A 252 6.09 -5.41 13.96
CA ASN A 252 5.38 -4.56 14.92
C ASN A 252 6.34 -4.03 15.99
N PRO A 253 5.99 -2.97 16.74
CA PRO A 253 6.88 -2.36 17.73
C PRO A 253 7.33 -3.28 18.88
N VAL A 254 6.66 -4.42 19.12
CA VAL A 254 7.06 -5.40 20.14
C VAL A 254 8.32 -6.16 19.73
N ASP A 255 8.57 -6.30 18.44
CA ASP A 255 9.74 -6.98 17.89
C ASP A 255 11.06 -6.28 18.26
N ARG A 256 11.01 -5.04 18.79
CA ARG A 256 12.19 -4.36 19.35
C ARG A 256 12.89 -5.15 20.46
N TYR A 257 12.21 -6.13 21.04
CA TYR A 257 12.77 -6.99 22.09
C TYR A 257 13.31 -8.32 21.58
N VAL A 258 13.30 -8.58 20.29
CA VAL A 258 13.68 -9.88 19.70
C VAL A 258 15.10 -10.30 20.06
N ASP A 259 16.00 -9.34 20.25
CA ASP A 259 17.39 -9.53 20.61
C ASP A 259 17.75 -9.00 22.02
N VAL A 260 16.75 -8.83 22.89
CA VAL A 260 16.92 -8.27 24.25
C VAL A 260 17.99 -8.98 25.09
N GLN A 261 18.20 -10.29 24.86
CA GLN A 261 19.25 -11.07 25.52
C GLN A 261 20.67 -10.62 25.14
N TYR A 262 20.84 -9.85 24.07
CA TYR A 262 22.13 -9.31 23.63
C TYR A 262 22.32 -7.83 24.00
N TRP A 263 21.33 -7.21 24.63
CA TRP A 263 21.43 -5.82 25.04
C TRP A 263 22.47 -5.66 26.14
N ALA A 264 23.26 -4.62 26.04
CA ALA A 264 24.28 -4.31 27.02
C ALA A 264 24.37 -2.82 27.30
N THR A 265 24.68 -2.49 28.55
CA THR A 265 25.06 -1.15 28.99
C THR A 265 26.56 -1.09 29.17
N GLU A 266 27.16 0.08 28.93
CA GLU A 266 28.60 0.35 29.24
C GLU A 266 29.62 -0.50 28.44
N LYS A 267 29.19 -1.36 27.52
CA LYS A 267 30.07 -2.13 26.64
C LYS A 267 29.98 -1.65 25.20
N LYS A 268 31.15 -1.52 24.55
CA LYS A 268 31.22 -1.15 23.11
C LYS A 268 30.85 -2.30 22.16
N SER A 269 30.87 -3.55 22.65
CA SER A 269 30.55 -4.74 21.88
C SER A 269 29.89 -5.79 22.75
N VAL A 270 29.05 -6.60 22.15
CA VAL A 270 28.37 -7.73 22.79
C VAL A 270 28.77 -9.00 22.06
N TYR A 271 29.16 -10.04 22.80
CA TYR A 271 29.34 -11.34 22.21
C TYR A 271 27.98 -11.94 21.89
N LYS A 272 27.73 -12.21 20.62
CA LYS A 272 26.60 -13.04 20.20
C LYS A 272 27.11 -14.49 20.30
N THR A 273 26.49 -15.28 21.14
CA THR A 273 26.69 -16.74 21.10
C THR A 273 26.11 -17.27 19.78
N PRO A 274 26.80 -18.20 19.10
CA PRO A 274 26.32 -18.78 17.85
C PRO A 274 25.03 -19.55 18.01
#